data_b549fff146008d96833af06db8c961fa
#
_entry.id   b549fff146008d96833af06db8c961fa
#
_cell.length_a   1.000
_cell.length_b   1.000
_cell.length_c   1.000
_cell.angle_alpha   90.00
_cell.angle_beta   90.00
_cell.angle_gamma   90.00
#
_symmetry.space_group_name_H-M   'P 1'
#
loop_
_entity.id
_entity.type
_entity.pdbx_description
1 polymer ?
#
loop_
_entity_poly.entity_id
_entity_poly.type
_entity_poly.pdbx_seq_one_letter_code
_entity_poly.pdbx_strand_id
1 'polypeptide(L)' 'SAFSLGLVLFVITLIINMFSVYLINRFHKRKNL' A
#
# COMPACT_ATOMS: atom_id res chain seq x y z
N SER A 1 11.00 -17.42 13.37
CA SER A 1 10.14 -18.39 12.74
C SER A 1 9.59 -17.92 11.41
N ALA A 2 9.18 -18.87 10.62
CA ALA A 2 8.67 -18.57 9.30
C ALA A 2 7.40 -17.72 9.36
N PHE A 3 6.60 -17.96 10.35
CA PHE A 3 5.35 -17.24 10.50
C PHE A 3 5.61 -15.74 10.71
N SER A 4 6.58 -15.44 11.54
CA SER A 4 6.92 -14.05 11.81
C SER A 4 7.43 -13.35 10.54
N LEU A 5 8.27 -14.05 9.81
CA LEU A 5 8.82 -13.48 8.60
C LEU A 5 7.72 -13.21 7.59
N GLY A 6 6.80 -14.13 7.46
CA GLY A 6 5.71 -13.96 6.53
C GLY A 6 4.81 -12.81 6.92
N LEU A 7 4.59 -12.67 8.22
CA LEU A 7 3.75 -11.60 8.71
C LEU A 7 4.37 -10.23 8.44
N VAL A 8 5.67 -10.13 8.67
CA VAL A 8 6.38 -8.87 8.44
C VAL A 8 6.31 -8.48 6.97
N LEU A 9 6.52 -9.46 6.09
CA LEU A 9 6.45 -9.19 4.67
C LEU A 9 5.04 -8.77 4.26
N PHE A 10 4.06 -9.41 4.84
CA PHE A 10 2.67 -9.10 4.53
C PHE A 10 2.35 -7.67 4.91
N VAL A 11 2.78 -7.27 6.10
CA VAL A 11 2.52 -5.92 6.59
C VAL A 11 3.21 -4.88 5.71
N ILE A 12 4.45 -5.16 5.36
CA ILE A 12 5.20 -4.23 4.52
C ILE A 12 4.52 -4.08 3.17
N THR A 13 4.12 -5.18 2.57
CA THR A 13 3.44 -5.13 1.28
C THR A 13 2.14 -4.35 1.38
N LEU A 14 1.43 -4.56 2.47
CA LEU A 14 0.16 -3.88 2.68
C LEU A 14 0.37 -2.37 2.76
N ILE A 15 1.38 -1.95 3.48
CA ILE A 15 1.67 -0.53 3.63
C ILE A 15 2.02 0.09 2.29
N ILE A 16 2.87 -0.59 1.53
CA ILE A 16 3.27 -0.08 0.24
C ILE A 16 2.07 0.02 -0.70
N ASN A 17 1.20 -0.98 -0.67
CA ASN A 17 0.02 -0.97 -1.51
C ASN A 17 -0.90 0.19 -1.16
N MET A 18 -1.11 0.40 0.12
CA MET A 18 -1.96 1.48 0.57
C MET A 18 -1.39 2.83 0.20
N PHE A 19 -0.09 2.94 0.35
CA PHE A 19 0.58 4.18 0.03
C PHE A 19 0.46 4.48 -1.46
N SER A 20 0.61 3.46 -2.26
CA SER A 20 0.51 3.60 -3.70
C SER A 20 -0.87 4.08 -4.11
N VAL A 21 -1.88 3.42 -3.59
CA VAL A 21 -3.26 3.77 -3.89
C VAL A 21 -3.57 5.19 -3.45
N TYR A 22 -3.05 5.55 -2.30
CA TYR A 22 -3.27 6.87 -1.77
C TYR A 22 -2.71 7.95 -2.71
N LEU A 23 -1.50 7.73 -3.17
CA LEU A 23 -0.87 8.69 -4.07
C LEU A 23 -1.61 8.79 -5.39
N ILE A 24 -1.96 7.66 -5.94
CA ILE A 24 -2.68 7.63 -7.20
C ILE A 24 -4.02 8.33 -7.06
N ASN A 25 -4.70 8.05 -5.98
CA ASN A 25 -6.00 8.66 -5.74
C ASN A 25 -5.89 10.16 -5.62
N ARG A 26 -4.82 10.60 -4.99
CA ARG A 26 -4.59 12.00 -4.82
C ARG A 26 -4.37 12.72 -6.14
N PHE A 27 -3.60 12.10 -6.99
CA PHE A 27 -3.32 12.67 -8.30
C PHE A 27 -4.52 12.64 -9.21
N HIS A 28 -5.21 11.53 -9.22
CA HIS A 28 -6.36 11.38 -10.09
C HIS A 28 -7.53 12.21 -9.64
N LYS A 29 -7.57 12.51 -8.40
CA LYS A 29 -8.66 13.28 -7.87
C LYS A 29 -8.92 14.57 -8.62
N ARG A 30 -7.88 15.30 -8.90
CA ARG A 30 -8.05 16.57 -9.60
C ARG A 30 -8.52 16.35 -11.00
N LYS A 31 -8.01 15.31 -11.62
CA LYS A 31 -8.38 15.07 -12.98
C LYS A 31 -9.77 14.55 -13.11
N ASN A 32 -10.15 13.76 -12.17
CA ASN A 32 -11.44 13.15 -12.19
C ASN A 32 -12.57 14.14 -12.21
N LEU A 33 -12.39 15.23 -11.64
CA LEU A 33 -13.41 16.22 -11.63
C LEU A 33 -13.69 16.77 -13.00
#